data_bfb64c8de08bd02976fde9616c2f259a
#
_entry.id   bfb64c8de08bd02976fde9616c2f259a
#
_cell.length_a   1.000
_cell.length_b   1.000
_cell.length_c   1.000
_cell.angle_alpha   90.00
_cell.angle_beta   90.00
_cell.angle_gamma   90.00
#
_symmetry.space_group_name_H-M   'P 1'
#
loop_
_entity.id
_entity.type
_entity.pdbx_description
1 polymer ?
#
loop_
_entity_poly.entity_id
_entity_poly.type
_entity_poly.pdbx_seq_one_letter_code
_entity_poly.pdbx_strand_id
1 'polypeptide(L)'
;LQEVADQLGISKITVFEHVEALVRKKLLTRSNHKARSLEVTDRAEFPDERPTMIPLVGRIAAGSPVEALQTADRLDIEELFASEHPRRAIRVTGDSMIDEHICEGDFVIVEDRPSVRNGDIVVALADGDNTLKKFYREGHRVRLQPANGNYKPIYPREVEIQGVVVGVVRQYAAKGRRK
;
A
#
# COMPACT_ATOMS: atom_id res chain seq x y z
N LEU A 1 -12.84 -2.01 -33.61
CA LEU A 1 -11.44 -2.40 -33.70
C LEU A 1 -10.54 -1.27 -34.24
N GLN A 2 -11.05 -0.42 -35.16
CA GLN A 2 -10.27 0.72 -35.62
C GLN A 2 -9.98 1.71 -34.47
N GLU A 3 -10.98 2.06 -33.69
CA GLU A 3 -10.84 2.95 -32.52
C GLU A 3 -9.75 2.44 -31.54
N VAL A 4 -9.70 1.12 -31.31
CA VAL A 4 -8.67 0.50 -30.45
C VAL A 4 -7.29 0.57 -31.10
N ALA A 5 -7.20 0.34 -32.40
CA ALA A 5 -5.94 0.45 -33.16
C ALA A 5 -5.37 1.87 -33.07
N ASP A 6 -6.22 2.87 -33.23
CA ASP A 6 -5.85 4.29 -33.17
C ASP A 6 -5.38 4.70 -31.77
N GLN A 7 -6.07 4.22 -30.70
CA GLN A 7 -5.69 4.48 -29.31
C GLN A 7 -4.37 3.83 -28.90
N LEU A 8 -4.13 2.61 -29.37
CA LEU A 8 -2.92 1.85 -29.02
C LEU A 8 -1.74 2.11 -29.95
N GLY A 9 -1.94 2.87 -31.05
CA GLY A 9 -0.90 3.16 -32.03
C GLY A 9 -0.41 1.92 -32.80
N ILE A 10 -1.27 0.88 -32.98
CA ILE A 10 -0.94 -0.37 -33.67
C ILE A 10 -1.89 -0.61 -34.84
N SER A 11 -1.53 -1.57 -35.71
CA SER A 11 -2.36 -1.88 -36.87
C SER A 11 -3.68 -2.57 -36.50
N LYS A 12 -4.73 -2.33 -37.29
CA LYS A 12 -6.02 -3.02 -37.11
C LYS A 12 -5.90 -4.53 -37.22
N ILE A 13 -4.95 -5.04 -37.97
CA ILE A 13 -4.66 -6.46 -38.11
C ILE A 13 -4.12 -7.00 -36.79
N THR A 14 -3.17 -6.31 -36.19
CA THR A 14 -2.59 -6.65 -34.87
C THR A 14 -3.67 -6.66 -33.77
N VAL A 15 -4.57 -5.65 -33.77
CA VAL A 15 -5.71 -5.63 -32.85
C VAL A 15 -6.61 -6.86 -33.05
N PHE A 16 -6.90 -7.20 -34.30
CA PHE A 16 -7.72 -8.38 -34.62
C PHE A 16 -7.09 -9.67 -34.06
N GLU A 17 -5.79 -9.87 -34.28
CA GLU A 17 -5.05 -11.04 -33.77
C GLU A 17 -5.06 -11.12 -32.25
N HIS A 18 -4.87 -10.00 -31.56
CA HIS A 18 -4.97 -9.94 -30.10
C HIS A 18 -6.38 -10.25 -29.59
N VAL A 19 -7.42 -9.71 -30.21
CA VAL A 19 -8.82 -9.99 -29.85
C VAL A 19 -9.13 -11.48 -30.05
N GLU A 20 -8.74 -12.08 -31.16
CA GLU A 20 -8.93 -13.53 -31.41
C GLU A 20 -8.18 -14.39 -30.35
N ALA A 21 -6.96 -13.99 -29.97
CA ALA A 21 -6.22 -14.65 -28.92
C ALA A 21 -6.92 -14.55 -27.54
N LEU A 22 -7.48 -13.38 -27.20
CA LEU A 22 -8.21 -13.17 -25.95
C LEU A 22 -9.55 -13.94 -25.92
N VAL A 23 -10.25 -14.00 -27.05
CA VAL A 23 -11.48 -14.82 -27.20
C VAL A 23 -11.14 -16.31 -27.02
N ARG A 24 -10.08 -16.80 -27.66
CA ARG A 24 -9.62 -18.18 -27.50
C ARG A 24 -9.24 -18.52 -26.06
N LYS A 25 -8.66 -17.57 -25.33
CA LYS A 25 -8.34 -17.69 -23.89
C LYS A 25 -9.57 -17.53 -22.99
N LYS A 26 -10.75 -17.26 -23.55
CA LYS A 26 -11.99 -16.99 -22.82
C LYS A 26 -11.91 -15.77 -21.89
N LEU A 27 -11.09 -14.79 -22.23
CA LEU A 27 -10.99 -13.51 -21.53
C LEU A 27 -11.90 -12.45 -22.15
N LEU A 28 -12.27 -12.64 -23.43
CA LEU A 28 -13.28 -11.88 -24.14
C LEU A 28 -14.36 -12.80 -24.68
N THR A 29 -15.59 -12.31 -24.76
CA THR A 29 -16.69 -12.90 -25.53
C THR A 29 -17.06 -12.01 -26.70
N ARG A 30 -17.53 -12.62 -27.79
CA ARG A 30 -18.01 -11.92 -28.96
C ARG A 30 -19.40 -12.40 -29.30
N SER A 31 -20.40 -11.52 -29.23
CA SER A 31 -21.75 -11.85 -29.67
C SER A 31 -21.84 -11.77 -31.18
N ASN A 32 -22.25 -12.86 -31.82
CA ASN A 32 -22.54 -12.87 -33.26
C ASN A 32 -23.77 -12.01 -33.53
N HIS A 33 -23.68 -11.12 -34.53
CA HIS A 33 -24.74 -10.23 -35.05
C HIS A 33 -24.96 -8.88 -34.37
N LYS A 34 -24.09 -8.41 -33.48
CA LYS A 34 -24.11 -7.01 -33.00
C LYS A 34 -22.80 -6.29 -33.32
N ALA A 35 -22.89 -5.10 -33.87
CA ALA A 35 -21.76 -4.20 -33.98
C ALA A 35 -21.33 -3.78 -32.53
N ARG A 36 -20.03 -3.80 -32.22
CA ARG A 36 -19.48 -3.48 -30.88
C ARG A 36 -19.79 -4.52 -29.78
N SER A 37 -19.67 -5.81 -30.10
CA SER A 37 -20.09 -6.93 -29.26
C SER A 37 -18.92 -7.63 -28.53
N LEU A 38 -17.83 -6.93 -28.27
CA LEU A 38 -16.76 -7.46 -27.43
C LEU A 38 -17.06 -7.13 -25.97
N GLU A 39 -17.14 -8.15 -25.14
CA GLU A 39 -17.36 -8.02 -23.70
C GLU A 39 -16.23 -8.75 -22.96
N VAL A 40 -15.74 -8.13 -21.89
CA VAL A 40 -14.75 -8.74 -21.00
C VAL A 40 -15.47 -9.77 -20.13
N THR A 41 -14.86 -10.94 -19.97
CA THR A 41 -15.43 -12.01 -19.13
C THR A 41 -14.95 -11.86 -17.69
N ASP A 42 -15.67 -12.46 -16.73
CA ASP A 42 -15.30 -12.55 -15.31
C ASP A 42 -13.96 -13.28 -15.07
N ARG A 43 -13.38 -13.89 -16.11
CA ARG A 43 -12.06 -14.52 -16.07
C ARG A 43 -10.92 -13.60 -16.38
N ALA A 44 -11.20 -12.39 -16.89
CA ALA A 44 -10.17 -11.40 -17.16
C ALA A 44 -9.75 -10.74 -15.85
N GLU A 45 -8.58 -11.08 -15.36
CA GLU A 45 -7.93 -10.39 -14.25
C GLU A 45 -7.05 -9.28 -14.83
N PHE A 46 -7.34 -8.05 -14.47
CA PHE A 46 -6.48 -6.91 -14.81
C PHE A 46 -5.43 -6.75 -13.71
N PRO A 47 -4.13 -6.67 -14.06
CA PRO A 47 -3.07 -6.55 -13.05
C PRO A 47 -3.26 -5.36 -12.11
N ASP A 48 -3.86 -4.28 -12.60
CA ASP A 48 -4.13 -3.04 -11.84
C ASP A 48 -5.49 -3.08 -11.09
N GLU A 49 -6.33 -4.09 -11.35
CA GLU A 49 -7.64 -4.28 -10.73
C GLU A 49 -7.66 -5.48 -9.78
N ARG A 50 -6.51 -5.89 -9.24
CA ARG A 50 -6.52 -6.92 -8.20
C ARG A 50 -7.33 -6.40 -7.04
N PRO A 51 -8.38 -7.13 -6.61
CA PRO A 51 -9.19 -6.68 -5.50
C PRO A 51 -8.29 -6.57 -4.26
N THR A 52 -8.07 -5.34 -3.80
CA THR A 52 -7.41 -5.04 -2.52
C THR A 52 -8.33 -5.35 -1.36
N MET A 53 -9.57 -5.76 -1.67
CA MET A 53 -10.62 -6.07 -0.73
C MET A 53 -10.44 -7.45 -0.11
N ILE A 54 -10.40 -7.47 1.23
CA ILE A 54 -10.37 -8.69 2.04
C ILE A 54 -11.71 -8.82 2.77
N PRO A 55 -12.40 -9.99 2.72
CA PRO A 55 -13.63 -10.18 3.48
C PRO A 55 -13.38 -9.97 4.98
N LEU A 56 -14.10 -9.04 5.60
CA LEU A 56 -14.09 -8.81 7.04
C LEU A 56 -15.16 -9.68 7.68
N VAL A 57 -14.76 -10.85 8.20
CA VAL A 57 -15.70 -11.90 8.65
C VAL A 57 -16.03 -11.82 10.14
N GLY A 58 -15.62 -10.77 10.84
CA GLY A 58 -15.98 -10.60 12.24
C GLY A 58 -14.90 -9.91 13.08
N ARG A 59 -15.06 -10.01 14.39
CA ARG A 59 -14.16 -9.49 15.41
C ARG A 59 -13.66 -10.64 16.26
N ILE A 60 -12.40 -10.57 16.66
CA ILE A 60 -11.80 -11.49 17.62
C ILE A 60 -11.23 -10.68 18.79
N ALA A 61 -11.45 -11.15 19.99
CA ALA A 61 -10.82 -10.56 21.18
C ALA A 61 -9.50 -11.27 21.46
N ALA A 62 -8.47 -10.49 21.69
CA ALA A 62 -7.22 -11.00 22.27
C ALA A 62 -7.40 -11.05 23.79
N GLY A 63 -7.87 -12.18 24.30
CA GLY A 63 -8.17 -12.39 25.73
C GLY A 63 -9.42 -13.22 25.93
N SER A 64 -10.50 -12.63 26.42
CA SER A 64 -11.76 -13.33 26.65
C SER A 64 -12.50 -13.63 25.34
N PRO A 65 -13.16 -14.80 25.21
CA PRO A 65 -13.98 -15.13 24.05
C PRO A 65 -15.09 -14.09 23.82
N VAL A 66 -15.29 -13.68 22.59
CA VAL A 66 -16.39 -12.81 22.16
C VAL A 66 -17.23 -13.57 21.18
N GLU A 67 -18.57 -13.43 21.27
CA GLU A 67 -19.48 -13.99 20.28
C GLU A 67 -19.11 -13.56 18.86
N ALA A 68 -19.06 -14.53 17.96
CA ALA A 68 -18.76 -14.29 16.55
C ALA A 68 -19.92 -13.52 15.90
N LEU A 69 -19.77 -12.22 15.74
CA LEU A 69 -20.67 -11.43 14.92
C LEU A 69 -20.31 -11.66 13.46
N GLN A 70 -21.16 -12.33 12.71
CA GLN A 70 -21.06 -12.45 11.26
C GLN A 70 -21.47 -11.13 10.62
N THR A 71 -20.53 -10.22 10.45
CA THR A 71 -20.71 -9.06 9.58
C THR A 71 -20.12 -9.41 8.21
N ALA A 72 -20.95 -9.40 7.19
CA ALA A 72 -20.51 -9.53 5.79
C ALA A 72 -19.97 -8.17 5.31
N ASP A 73 -18.89 -7.73 5.89
CA ASP A 73 -18.22 -6.48 5.54
C ASP A 73 -16.94 -6.77 4.73
N ARG A 74 -16.36 -5.74 4.15
CA ARG A 74 -15.13 -5.86 3.36
C ARG A 74 -14.14 -4.81 3.82
N LEU A 75 -12.89 -5.21 3.96
CA LEU A 75 -11.77 -4.33 4.21
C LEU A 75 -11.09 -4.05 2.87
N ASP A 76 -11.21 -2.82 2.39
CA ASP A 76 -10.44 -2.34 1.26
C ASP A 76 -9.13 -1.76 1.79
N ILE A 77 -8.01 -2.40 1.45
CA ILE A 77 -6.67 -1.97 1.89
C ILE A 77 -6.30 -0.62 1.26
N GLU A 78 -6.78 -0.34 0.05
CA GLU A 78 -6.49 0.92 -0.62
C GLU A 78 -7.28 2.07 0.02
N GLU A 79 -8.57 1.84 0.32
CA GLU A 79 -9.42 2.81 1.02
C GLU A 79 -8.94 3.09 2.45
N LEU A 80 -8.44 2.05 3.15
CA LEU A 80 -7.91 2.19 4.51
C LEU A 80 -6.77 3.22 4.61
N PHE A 81 -6.00 3.35 3.55
CA PHE A 81 -4.91 4.33 3.48
C PHE A 81 -5.21 5.47 2.50
N ALA A 82 -6.48 5.68 2.11
CA ALA A 82 -6.86 6.74 1.18
C ALA A 82 -6.45 8.13 1.73
N SER A 83 -5.84 8.96 0.87
CA SER A 83 -5.38 10.31 1.20
C SER A 83 -5.31 11.17 -0.06
N GLU A 84 -5.44 12.49 0.10
CA GLU A 84 -5.20 13.47 -0.97
C GLU A 84 -3.70 13.64 -1.29
N HIS A 85 -2.82 13.15 -0.40
CA HIS A 85 -1.37 13.24 -0.56
C HIS A 85 -0.77 11.94 -1.09
N PRO A 86 0.35 12.02 -1.86
CA PRO A 86 1.09 10.84 -2.30
C PRO A 86 1.52 9.96 -1.13
N ARG A 87 1.49 8.65 -1.33
CA ARG A 87 1.89 7.66 -0.32
C ARG A 87 2.90 6.70 -0.89
N ARG A 88 3.74 6.20 -0.02
CA ARG A 88 4.72 5.17 -0.35
C ARG A 88 4.91 4.21 0.81
N ALA A 89 5.28 2.97 0.51
CA ALA A 89 5.66 1.99 1.51
C ALA A 89 7.18 1.95 1.65
N ILE A 90 7.67 1.90 2.90
CA ILE A 90 9.09 1.78 3.20
C ILE A 90 9.29 0.59 4.15
N ARG A 91 10.24 -0.28 3.84
CA ARG A 91 10.59 -1.40 4.71
C ARG A 91 11.47 -0.93 5.87
N VAL A 92 11.09 -1.33 7.08
CA VAL A 92 11.80 -1.00 8.31
C VAL A 92 13.01 -1.90 8.49
N THR A 93 14.14 -1.30 8.87
CA THR A 93 15.34 -1.99 9.31
C THR A 93 15.73 -1.49 10.70
N GLY A 94 16.04 -2.41 11.61
CA GLY A 94 16.38 -2.10 13.00
C GLY A 94 15.17 -2.01 13.91
N ASP A 95 15.42 -1.70 15.19
CA ASP A 95 14.46 -1.81 16.29
C ASP A 95 14.25 -0.51 17.07
N SER A 96 14.69 0.63 16.53
CA SER A 96 14.64 1.92 17.24
C SER A 96 13.23 2.45 17.54
N MET A 97 12.18 1.78 17.02
CA MET A 97 10.77 2.16 17.16
C MET A 97 9.93 1.03 17.78
N ILE A 98 10.55 0.08 18.47
CA ILE A 98 9.88 -1.11 18.98
C ILE A 98 8.79 -0.81 20.01
N ASP A 99 8.96 0.24 20.82
CA ASP A 99 7.95 0.65 21.82
C ASP A 99 6.69 1.26 21.18
N GLU A 100 6.76 1.67 19.90
CA GLU A 100 5.61 2.02 19.06
C GLU A 100 5.13 0.80 18.22
N HIS A 101 5.57 -0.39 18.59
CA HIS A 101 5.24 -1.66 17.92
C HIS A 101 5.65 -1.73 16.45
N ILE A 102 6.61 -0.92 16.01
CA ILE A 102 7.21 -0.98 14.69
C ILE A 102 8.51 -1.79 14.78
N CYS A 103 8.52 -2.93 14.12
CA CYS A 103 9.60 -3.91 14.19
C CYS A 103 10.37 -4.00 12.88
N GLU A 104 11.57 -4.56 12.95
CA GLU A 104 12.33 -4.90 11.76
C GLU A 104 11.54 -5.81 10.82
N GLY A 105 11.58 -5.50 9.53
CA GLY A 105 10.88 -6.22 8.47
C GLY A 105 9.46 -5.73 8.19
N ASP A 106 8.88 -4.87 9.03
CA ASP A 106 7.60 -4.22 8.76
C ASP A 106 7.66 -3.31 7.53
N PHE A 107 6.51 -3.01 6.97
CA PHE A 107 6.33 -1.95 6.01
C PHE A 107 5.57 -0.81 6.67
N VAL A 108 6.15 0.38 6.70
CA VAL A 108 5.44 1.60 7.10
C VAL A 108 4.85 2.28 5.87
N ILE A 109 3.58 2.66 5.96
CA ILE A 109 2.92 3.49 4.94
C ILE A 109 3.15 4.94 5.32
N VAL A 110 3.80 5.66 4.42
CA VAL A 110 4.25 7.04 4.62
C VAL A 110 3.47 7.95 3.69
N GLU A 111 2.88 8.98 4.26
CA GLU A 111 2.17 10.03 3.55
C GLU A 111 3.07 11.25 3.41
N ASP A 112 3.19 11.76 2.18
CA ASP A 112 3.96 12.95 1.85
C ASP A 112 3.09 14.20 2.05
N ARG A 113 2.93 14.61 3.31
CA ARG A 113 2.14 15.79 3.68
C ARG A 113 3.02 16.95 4.17
N PRO A 114 2.63 18.19 3.90
CA PRO A 114 3.47 19.37 4.20
C PRO A 114 3.53 19.72 5.69
N SER A 115 2.61 19.21 6.51
CA SER A 115 2.53 19.55 7.94
C SER A 115 2.86 18.35 8.82
N VAL A 116 3.77 18.56 9.77
CA VAL A 116 4.18 17.56 10.77
C VAL A 116 3.92 18.11 12.17
N ARG A 117 3.38 17.30 13.05
CA ARG A 117 3.04 17.65 14.44
C ARG A 117 3.99 16.95 15.41
N ASN A 118 4.16 17.53 16.59
CA ASN A 118 4.89 16.87 17.67
C ASN A 118 4.24 15.54 18.04
N GLY A 119 5.07 14.49 18.08
CA GLY A 119 4.63 13.11 18.32
C GLY A 119 4.36 12.30 17.06
N ASP A 120 4.26 12.93 15.89
CA ASP A 120 4.14 12.16 14.62
C ASP A 120 5.38 11.27 14.43
N ILE A 121 5.14 10.07 13.93
CA ILE A 121 6.22 9.19 13.48
C ILE A 121 6.56 9.59 12.04
N VAL A 122 7.81 9.95 11.81
CA VAL A 122 8.27 10.48 10.53
C VAL A 122 9.41 9.67 9.94
N VAL A 123 9.44 9.64 8.63
CA VAL A 123 10.67 9.34 7.87
C VAL A 123 11.36 10.65 7.60
N ALA A 124 12.61 10.74 8.00
CA ALA A 124 13.40 11.96 7.85
C ALA A 124 14.81 11.64 7.34
N LEU A 125 15.34 12.54 6.53
CA LEU A 125 16.76 12.61 6.23
C LEU A 125 17.40 13.55 7.27
N ALA A 126 18.24 13.01 8.14
CA ALA A 126 18.89 13.72 9.24
C ALA A 126 20.40 13.65 9.07
N ASP A 127 21.04 14.79 8.85
CA ASP A 127 22.51 14.89 8.61
C ASP A 127 23.01 13.91 7.52
N GLY A 128 22.18 13.63 6.50
CA GLY A 128 22.49 12.73 5.38
C GLY A 128 21.99 11.28 5.53
N ASP A 129 21.50 10.87 6.70
CA ASP A 129 21.00 9.52 6.96
C ASP A 129 19.49 9.46 7.04
N ASN A 130 18.88 8.45 6.37
CA ASN A 130 17.48 8.18 6.48
C ASN A 130 17.16 7.52 7.83
N THR A 131 16.13 8.03 8.51
CA THR A 131 15.74 7.51 9.81
C THR A 131 14.23 7.55 10.03
N LEU A 132 13.73 6.64 10.88
CA LEU A 132 12.35 6.58 11.35
C LEU A 132 12.33 6.91 12.84
N LYS A 133 11.67 8.02 13.22
CA LYS A 133 11.63 8.52 14.61
C LYS A 133 10.34 9.27 14.88
N LYS A 134 10.04 9.53 16.16
CA LYS A 134 9.02 10.51 16.54
C LYS A 134 9.60 11.90 16.41
N PHE A 135 8.83 12.76 15.77
CA PHE A 135 9.20 14.16 15.55
C PHE A 135 8.77 15.03 16.72
N TYR A 136 9.67 15.91 17.16
CA TYR A 136 9.36 16.99 18.10
C TYR A 136 10.09 18.26 17.69
N ARG A 137 9.35 19.37 17.67
CA ARG A 137 9.92 20.72 17.49
C ARG A 137 10.03 21.39 18.83
N GLU A 138 11.23 21.71 19.24
CA GLU A 138 11.56 22.35 20.52
C GLU A 138 12.21 23.72 20.24
N GLY A 139 11.34 24.76 20.12
CA GLY A 139 11.78 26.09 19.69
C GLY A 139 12.38 26.06 18.28
N HIS A 140 13.67 26.35 18.18
CA HIS A 140 14.40 26.35 16.91
C HIS A 140 15.06 25.01 16.56
N ARG A 141 14.91 24.00 17.43
CA ARG A 141 15.54 22.68 17.23
C ARG A 141 14.50 21.61 16.90
N VAL A 142 14.93 20.65 16.12
CA VAL A 142 14.20 19.41 15.90
C VAL A 142 14.84 18.33 16.76
N ARG A 143 14.01 17.60 17.50
CA ARG A 143 14.38 16.36 18.16
C ARG A 143 13.69 15.20 17.47
N LEU A 144 14.48 14.23 17.05
CA LEU A 144 14.04 12.96 16.51
C LEU A 144 14.19 11.91 17.61
N GLN A 145 13.06 11.53 18.19
CA GLN A 145 12.98 10.66 19.35
C GLN A 145 12.78 9.20 18.93
N PRO A 146 13.71 8.28 19.24
CA PRO A 146 13.45 6.85 19.13
C PRO A 146 12.40 6.40 20.14
N ALA A 147 11.66 5.36 19.79
CA ALA A 147 10.76 4.63 20.67
C ALA A 147 11.40 3.29 21.05
N ASN A 148 12.54 3.37 21.70
CA ASN A 148 13.30 2.27 22.28
C ASN A 148 14.32 2.86 23.26
N GLY A 149 14.26 2.43 24.51
CA GLY A 149 15.12 2.94 25.58
C GLY A 149 16.63 2.74 25.37
N ASN A 150 17.03 1.87 24.44
CA ASN A 150 18.43 1.63 24.10
C ASN A 150 19.04 2.71 23.19
N TYR A 151 18.21 3.60 22.64
CA TYR A 151 18.63 4.64 21.72
C TYR A 151 18.44 6.03 22.32
N LYS A 152 19.40 6.92 22.06
CA LYS A 152 19.31 8.33 22.46
C LYS A 152 18.58 9.16 21.42
N PRO A 153 17.91 10.26 21.83
CA PRO A 153 17.36 11.25 20.90
C PRO A 153 18.44 11.82 19.97
N ILE A 154 18.06 12.12 18.73
CA ILE A 154 18.91 12.74 17.74
C ILE A 154 18.48 14.22 17.62
N TYR A 155 19.46 15.11 17.61
CA TYR A 155 19.30 16.55 17.37
C TYR A 155 20.09 16.92 16.11
N PRO A 156 19.50 16.70 14.92
CA PRO A 156 20.23 16.92 13.68
C PRO A 156 20.48 18.41 13.44
N ARG A 157 21.57 18.72 12.73
CA ARG A 157 21.86 20.07 12.24
C ARG A 157 21.00 20.40 11.03
N GLU A 158 20.84 19.40 10.16
CA GLU A 158 19.99 19.47 8.97
C GLU A 158 18.98 18.33 9.02
N VAL A 159 17.72 18.66 8.79
CA VAL A 159 16.64 17.67 8.76
C VAL A 159 15.64 18.00 7.67
N GLU A 160 15.37 17.03 6.84
CA GLU A 160 14.30 17.05 5.85
C GLU A 160 13.29 15.96 6.21
N ILE A 161 12.05 16.37 6.42
CA ILE A 161 10.96 15.42 6.68
C ILE A 161 10.45 14.92 5.33
N GLN A 162 10.63 13.64 5.09
CA GLN A 162 10.23 12.98 3.85
C GLN A 162 8.79 12.48 3.88
N GLY A 163 8.16 12.42 5.06
CA GLY A 163 6.75 12.10 5.22
C GLY A 163 6.42 11.56 6.61
N VAL A 164 5.12 11.40 6.85
CA VAL A 164 4.56 10.96 8.12
C VAL A 164 4.01 9.54 7.98
N VAL A 165 4.30 8.69 8.96
CA VAL A 165 3.76 7.33 9.00
C VAL A 165 2.28 7.37 9.34
N VAL A 166 1.46 6.77 8.50
CA VAL A 166 0.00 6.67 8.66
C VAL A 166 -0.46 5.23 8.90
N GLY A 167 0.44 4.27 8.75
CA GLY A 167 0.12 2.87 9.04
C GLY A 167 1.32 1.95 8.99
N VAL A 168 1.12 0.75 9.52
CA VAL A 168 2.11 -0.32 9.53
C VAL A 168 1.48 -1.59 8.97
N VAL A 169 2.19 -2.25 8.06
CA VAL A 169 1.79 -3.55 7.52
C VAL A 169 2.85 -4.57 7.91
N ARG A 170 2.44 -5.61 8.63
CA ARG A 170 3.31 -6.73 9.03
C ARG A 170 2.87 -8.00 8.37
N GLN A 171 3.80 -8.67 7.72
CA GLN A 171 3.59 -9.99 7.15
C GLN A 171 4.19 -11.05 8.06
N TYR A 172 3.36 -11.98 8.50
CA TYR A 172 3.84 -13.19 9.18
C TYR A 172 4.12 -14.26 8.13
N ALA A 173 5.37 -14.71 8.04
CA ALA A 173 5.72 -15.79 7.12
C ALA A 173 4.97 -17.07 7.53
N ALA A 174 4.12 -17.60 6.65
CA ALA A 174 3.62 -18.95 6.80
C ALA A 174 4.82 -19.92 6.73
N LYS A 175 5.03 -20.76 7.76
CA LYS A 175 6.02 -21.85 7.70
C LYS A 175 5.73 -22.71 6.48
N GLY A 176 6.52 -22.58 5.40
CA GLY A 176 6.38 -23.44 4.22
C GLY A 176 6.52 -22.76 2.84
N ARG A 177 6.53 -21.43 2.72
CA ARG A 177 6.91 -20.80 1.46
C ARG A 177 8.44 -20.58 1.38
N ARG A 178 9.18 -21.66 1.12
CA ARG A 178 10.50 -21.54 0.48
C ARG A 178 10.26 -21.26 -1.01
N LYS A 179 10.84 -20.16 -1.52
CA LYS A 179 11.04 -19.98 -2.96
C LYS A 179 12.00 -21.01 -3.48
#